data_9f50817bb0a154bb71db8c6b5a7ef966
#
_entry.id   9f50817bb0a154bb71db8c6b5a7ef966
#
_cell.length_a   1.000
_cell.length_b   1.000
_cell.length_c   1.000
_cell.angle_alpha   90.00
_cell.angle_beta   90.00
_cell.angle_gamma   90.00
#
_symmetry.space_group_name_H-M   'P 1'
#
loop_
_entity.id
_entity.type
_entity.pdbx_description
1 polymer ?
#
loop_
_entity_poly.entity_id
_entity_poly.type
_entity_poly.pdbx_seq_one_letter_code
_entity_poly.pdbx_strand_id
1 'polypeptide(L)'
;LRTKKACLIGVVVPKINSESISRITAGIEKVLSERNYQMLLAGTDNTPAKEIEYMRLFENYPVDGIILVGTMITAEHRRFLKESKVPVVVIGQHTKYANCIYHDDYGAGEAMGCAVAAKSRKEIAYIGVSREDKAAGAAREDGFREGLKRSGKELKDGYYKVAEFTTESGYEKVLELLNEKHDIDIISCATDTIAAGAIEAIHTYVGSQIPKNVEDLSLIHISEPTRPEPIS
;
A
#
# COMPACT_ATOMS: atom_id res chain seq x y z
N LEU A 1 -12.99 35.27 -23.09
CA LEU A 1 -13.99 34.23 -22.77
C LEU A 1 -13.56 33.59 -21.48
N ARG A 2 -14.27 33.88 -20.38
CA ARG A 2 -14.04 33.27 -19.07
C ARG A 2 -14.50 31.81 -19.18
N THR A 3 -13.57 30.86 -19.22
CA THR A 3 -13.88 29.44 -19.20
C THR A 3 -14.73 29.16 -17.97
N LYS A 4 -15.97 28.75 -18.19
CA LYS A 4 -16.91 28.41 -17.11
C LYS A 4 -16.32 27.18 -16.38
N LYS A 5 -15.95 27.31 -15.10
CA LYS A 5 -15.52 26.20 -14.29
C LYS A 5 -16.62 25.14 -14.26
N ALA A 6 -16.26 23.89 -14.46
CA ALA A 6 -17.21 22.78 -14.42
C ALA A 6 -17.59 22.43 -12.97
N CYS A 7 -16.77 22.82 -11.99
CA CYS A 7 -16.87 22.44 -10.58
C CYS A 7 -16.91 20.91 -10.41
N LEU A 8 -16.08 20.21 -11.19
CA LEU A 8 -16.01 18.76 -11.23
C LEU A 8 -14.55 18.31 -11.14
N ILE A 9 -14.26 17.35 -10.26
CA ILE A 9 -12.95 16.70 -10.10
C ILE A 9 -13.08 15.23 -10.43
N GLY A 10 -12.22 14.76 -11.34
CA GLY A 10 -12.06 13.34 -11.63
C GLY A 10 -11.16 12.68 -10.57
N VAL A 11 -11.59 11.56 -9.99
CA VAL A 11 -10.82 10.79 -9.00
C VAL A 11 -10.67 9.38 -9.49
N VAL A 12 -9.43 8.96 -9.73
CA VAL A 12 -9.07 7.61 -10.18
C VAL A 12 -8.48 6.85 -8.99
N VAL A 13 -9.07 5.69 -8.67
CA VAL A 13 -8.68 4.88 -7.50
C VAL A 13 -8.40 3.43 -7.90
N PRO A 14 -7.47 2.74 -7.19
CA PRO A 14 -7.11 1.36 -7.53
C PRO A 14 -8.24 0.36 -7.22
N LYS A 15 -8.92 0.51 -6.08
CA LYS A 15 -10.07 -0.32 -5.67
C LYS A 15 -11.08 0.51 -4.89
N ILE A 16 -12.36 0.37 -5.19
CA ILE A 16 -13.43 1.09 -4.49
C ILE A 16 -13.73 0.45 -3.12
N ASN A 17 -13.58 -0.86 -3.01
CA ASN A 17 -13.91 -1.66 -1.83
C ASN A 17 -12.76 -1.83 -0.82
N SER A 18 -11.72 -1.00 -0.90
CA SER A 18 -10.62 -0.97 0.07
C SER A 18 -10.92 0.06 1.17
N GLU A 19 -10.69 -0.29 2.44
CA GLU A 19 -10.95 0.61 3.57
C GLU A 19 -10.12 1.89 3.48
N SER A 20 -8.82 1.79 3.19
CA SER A 20 -7.94 2.96 3.04
C SER A 20 -8.38 3.86 1.87
N ILE A 21 -8.73 3.28 0.73
CA ILE A 21 -9.22 4.03 -0.43
C ILE A 21 -10.57 4.68 -0.12
N SER A 22 -11.46 3.99 0.57
CA SER A 22 -12.75 4.55 1.01
C SER A 22 -12.55 5.78 1.92
N ARG A 23 -11.61 5.73 2.87
CA ARG A 23 -11.28 6.86 3.74
C ARG A 23 -10.67 8.04 2.96
N ILE A 24 -9.75 7.77 2.02
CA ILE A 24 -9.17 8.80 1.15
C ILE A 24 -10.28 9.47 0.34
N THR A 25 -11.14 8.67 -0.29
CA THR A 25 -12.24 9.15 -1.12
C THR A 25 -13.24 10.00 -0.30
N ALA A 26 -13.60 9.56 0.91
CA ALA A 26 -14.46 10.32 1.80
C ALA A 26 -13.83 11.66 2.23
N GLY A 27 -12.50 11.67 2.48
CA GLY A 27 -11.77 12.91 2.79
C GLY A 27 -11.75 13.89 1.61
N ILE A 28 -11.55 13.39 0.39
CA ILE A 28 -11.60 14.18 -0.83
C ILE A 28 -13.02 14.75 -1.02
N GLU A 29 -14.03 13.90 -0.93
CA GLU A 29 -15.45 14.27 -1.12
C GLU A 29 -15.86 15.38 -0.15
N LYS A 30 -15.51 15.27 1.13
CA LYS A 30 -15.79 16.28 2.14
C LYS A 30 -15.27 17.67 1.72
N VAL A 31 -13.99 17.76 1.33
CA VAL A 31 -13.36 19.03 0.93
C VAL A 31 -13.95 19.58 -0.37
N LEU A 32 -14.29 18.71 -1.32
CA LEU A 32 -14.91 19.11 -2.58
C LEU A 32 -16.32 19.68 -2.35
N SER A 33 -17.13 19.00 -1.53
CA SER A 33 -18.49 19.46 -1.19
C SER A 33 -18.50 20.82 -0.50
N GLU A 34 -17.59 21.08 0.44
CA GLU A 34 -17.42 22.37 1.11
C GLU A 34 -17.09 23.52 0.13
N ARG A 35 -16.54 23.18 -1.04
CA ARG A 35 -16.15 24.12 -2.10
C ARG A 35 -17.10 24.13 -3.31
N ASN A 36 -18.25 23.45 -3.20
CA ASN A 36 -19.24 23.27 -4.27
C ASN A 36 -18.66 22.60 -5.52
N TYR A 37 -17.74 21.65 -5.34
CA TYR A 37 -17.26 20.74 -6.38
C TYR A 37 -17.94 19.39 -6.26
N GLN A 38 -18.18 18.76 -7.41
CA GLN A 38 -18.62 17.38 -7.50
C GLN A 38 -17.44 16.46 -7.79
N MET A 39 -17.56 15.19 -7.40
CA MET A 39 -16.56 14.17 -7.63
C MET A 39 -17.05 13.14 -8.64
N LEU A 40 -16.22 12.85 -9.63
CA LEU A 40 -16.42 11.74 -10.58
C LEU A 40 -15.40 10.65 -10.27
N LEU A 41 -15.85 9.51 -9.73
CA LEU A 41 -15.01 8.43 -9.25
C LEU A 41 -14.89 7.30 -10.29
N ALA A 42 -13.66 6.83 -10.55
CA ALA A 42 -13.37 5.69 -11.40
C ALA A 42 -12.45 4.67 -10.69
N GLY A 43 -12.86 3.40 -10.67
CA GLY A 43 -12.07 2.29 -10.13
C GLY A 43 -11.33 1.53 -11.22
N THR A 44 -10.07 1.16 -10.98
CA THR A 44 -9.18 0.57 -11.99
C THR A 44 -8.83 -0.90 -11.75
N ASP A 45 -9.25 -1.46 -10.61
CA ASP A 45 -8.91 -2.82 -10.18
C ASP A 45 -7.39 -3.09 -10.19
N ASN A 46 -6.62 -2.14 -9.64
CA ASN A 46 -5.15 -2.17 -9.60
C ASN A 46 -4.49 -2.29 -11.00
N THR A 47 -5.14 -1.82 -12.05
CA THR A 47 -4.64 -1.93 -13.42
C THR A 47 -4.07 -0.59 -13.90
N PRO A 48 -2.74 -0.41 -14.00
CA PRO A 48 -2.12 0.86 -14.43
C PRO A 48 -2.59 1.36 -15.81
N ALA A 49 -2.90 0.45 -16.73
CA ALA A 49 -3.42 0.82 -18.04
C ALA A 49 -4.80 1.48 -17.95
N LYS A 50 -5.68 0.99 -17.05
CA LYS A 50 -6.98 1.62 -16.78
C LYS A 50 -6.84 2.97 -16.09
N GLU A 51 -5.81 3.16 -15.25
CA GLU A 51 -5.53 4.48 -14.66
C GLU A 51 -5.30 5.52 -15.77
N ILE A 52 -4.46 5.20 -16.77
CA ILE A 52 -4.22 6.05 -17.93
C ILE A 52 -5.48 6.27 -18.76
N GLU A 53 -6.25 5.23 -19.01
CA GLU A 53 -7.51 5.31 -19.77
C GLU A 53 -8.48 6.29 -19.11
N TYR A 54 -8.72 6.16 -17.80
CA TYR A 54 -9.62 7.06 -17.09
C TYR A 54 -9.07 8.48 -16.97
N MET A 55 -7.77 8.66 -16.77
CA MET A 55 -7.18 10.01 -16.77
C MET A 55 -7.36 10.69 -18.13
N ARG A 56 -7.19 9.97 -19.24
CA ARG A 56 -7.45 10.49 -20.61
C ARG A 56 -8.93 10.78 -20.83
N LEU A 57 -9.82 9.92 -20.32
CA LEU A 57 -11.25 10.15 -20.37
C LEU A 57 -11.60 11.46 -19.64
N PHE A 58 -11.09 11.65 -18.42
CA PHE A 58 -11.32 12.85 -17.63
C PHE A 58 -10.71 14.10 -18.27
N GLU A 59 -9.55 14.01 -18.93
CA GLU A 59 -8.98 15.14 -19.68
C GLU A 59 -9.89 15.61 -20.82
N ASN A 60 -10.64 14.71 -21.42
CA ASN A 60 -11.61 15.01 -22.48
C ASN A 60 -13.01 15.38 -21.94
N TYR A 61 -13.25 15.20 -20.66
CA TYR A 61 -14.46 15.65 -19.96
C TYR A 61 -14.24 17.04 -19.35
N PRO A 62 -15.27 17.81 -19.09
CA PRO A 62 -15.10 19.13 -18.48
C PRO A 62 -14.79 19.03 -16.97
N VAL A 63 -13.67 18.37 -16.59
CA VAL A 63 -13.20 18.38 -15.20
C VAL A 63 -12.21 19.54 -15.00
N ASP A 64 -12.19 20.11 -13.80
CA ASP A 64 -11.25 21.19 -13.43
C ASP A 64 -9.93 20.65 -12.87
N GLY A 65 -9.86 19.36 -12.55
CA GLY A 65 -8.68 18.67 -12.05
C GLY A 65 -8.85 17.16 -11.97
N ILE A 66 -7.76 16.45 -11.84
CA ILE A 66 -7.71 14.99 -11.66
C ILE A 66 -6.93 14.66 -10.39
N ILE A 67 -7.45 13.75 -9.58
CA ILE A 67 -6.74 13.13 -8.46
C ILE A 67 -6.52 11.66 -8.82
N LEU A 68 -5.27 11.24 -8.89
CA LEU A 68 -4.88 9.84 -9.09
C LEU A 68 -4.40 9.27 -7.76
N VAL A 69 -5.11 8.28 -7.22
CA VAL A 69 -4.57 7.39 -6.19
C VAL A 69 -3.83 6.29 -6.91
N GLY A 70 -2.53 6.52 -7.15
CA GLY A 70 -1.73 5.69 -8.05
C GLY A 70 -1.17 4.44 -7.38
N THR A 71 -1.13 3.35 -8.12
CA THR A 71 -0.45 2.10 -7.71
C THR A 71 1.01 2.11 -8.14
N MET A 72 1.26 2.44 -9.41
CA MET A 72 2.61 2.52 -10.00
C MET A 72 2.69 3.68 -10.99
N ILE A 73 3.79 4.45 -10.95
CA ILE A 73 4.05 5.50 -11.94
C ILE A 73 4.86 4.95 -13.11
N THR A 74 4.17 4.43 -14.11
CA THR A 74 4.76 3.87 -15.34
C THR A 74 5.32 4.96 -16.26
N ALA A 75 5.95 4.57 -17.36
CA ALA A 75 6.40 5.51 -18.41
C ALA A 75 5.21 6.27 -19.04
N GLU A 76 4.05 5.61 -19.18
CA GLU A 76 2.85 6.23 -19.73
C GLU A 76 2.25 7.24 -18.78
N HIS A 77 2.23 6.95 -17.45
CA HIS A 77 1.83 7.94 -16.44
C HIS A 77 2.71 9.18 -16.52
N ARG A 78 4.03 9.01 -16.56
CA ARG A 78 4.96 10.14 -16.69
C ARG A 78 4.73 10.97 -17.95
N ARG A 79 4.41 10.31 -19.09
CA ARG A 79 4.08 11.01 -20.33
C ARG A 79 2.78 11.80 -20.17
N PHE A 80 1.72 11.15 -19.68
CA PHE A 80 0.43 11.82 -19.45
C PHE A 80 0.59 13.04 -18.52
N LEU A 81 1.26 12.86 -17.36
CA LEU A 81 1.44 13.94 -16.38
C LEU A 81 2.22 15.14 -16.92
N LYS A 82 3.12 14.93 -17.90
CA LYS A 82 3.83 16.02 -18.58
C LYS A 82 2.97 16.78 -19.60
N GLU A 83 2.08 16.06 -20.27
CA GLU A 83 1.32 16.55 -21.43
C GLU A 83 -0.08 17.01 -21.06
N SER A 84 -0.59 16.61 -19.89
CA SER A 84 -1.95 16.91 -19.44
C SER A 84 -2.21 18.42 -19.37
N LYS A 85 -3.35 18.80 -19.92
CA LYS A 85 -3.87 20.17 -19.88
C LYS A 85 -4.66 20.45 -18.60
N VAL A 86 -5.01 19.40 -17.86
CA VAL A 86 -5.76 19.45 -16.61
C VAL A 86 -4.79 19.25 -15.45
N PRO A 87 -4.85 20.03 -14.37
CA PRO A 87 -4.03 19.80 -13.19
C PRO A 87 -4.23 18.40 -12.61
N VAL A 88 -3.14 17.70 -12.30
CA VAL A 88 -3.18 16.37 -11.69
C VAL A 88 -2.47 16.40 -10.35
N VAL A 89 -3.10 15.79 -9.33
CA VAL A 89 -2.49 15.46 -8.03
C VAL A 89 -2.37 13.94 -7.91
N VAL A 90 -1.21 13.47 -7.50
CA VAL A 90 -0.96 12.04 -7.27
C VAL A 90 -0.95 11.75 -5.77
N ILE A 91 -1.68 10.74 -5.34
CA ILE A 91 -1.72 10.26 -3.97
C ILE A 91 -1.09 8.86 -3.90
N GLY A 92 -0.28 8.60 -2.88
CA GLY A 92 0.34 7.30 -2.61
C GLY A 92 1.66 7.06 -3.31
N GLN A 93 1.98 7.80 -4.37
CA GLN A 93 3.22 7.65 -5.13
C GLN A 93 3.92 9.00 -5.32
N HIS A 94 5.24 8.97 -5.45
CA HIS A 94 6.03 10.16 -5.74
C HIS A 94 6.41 10.24 -7.22
N THR A 95 6.25 11.42 -7.80
CA THR A 95 6.74 11.77 -9.14
C THR A 95 7.10 13.25 -9.22
N LYS A 96 8.11 13.59 -10.01
CA LYS A 96 8.48 14.99 -10.26
C LYS A 96 7.57 15.71 -11.28
N TYR A 97 6.58 15.03 -11.81
CA TYR A 97 5.74 15.54 -12.90
C TYR A 97 4.35 16.00 -12.44
N ALA A 98 4.03 15.85 -11.15
CA ALA A 98 2.79 16.31 -10.54
C ALA A 98 3.02 16.69 -9.08
N ASN A 99 2.06 17.40 -8.49
CA ASN A 99 2.01 17.51 -7.03
C ASN A 99 1.66 16.16 -6.42
N CYS A 100 2.38 15.74 -5.38
CA CYS A 100 2.22 14.43 -4.78
C CYS A 100 1.95 14.53 -3.29
N ILE A 101 1.07 13.65 -2.81
CA ILE A 101 0.81 13.41 -1.39
C ILE A 101 1.11 11.93 -1.14
N TYR A 102 2.08 11.63 -0.31
CA TYR A 102 2.53 10.24 -0.05
C TYR A 102 3.03 10.09 1.38
N HIS A 103 3.06 8.86 1.86
CA HIS A 103 3.59 8.52 3.18
C HIS A 103 5.11 8.35 3.13
N ASP A 104 5.76 8.46 4.28
CA ASP A 104 7.15 8.02 4.45
C ASP A 104 7.20 6.50 4.63
N ASP A 105 6.99 5.77 3.52
CA ASP A 105 6.97 4.31 3.51
C ASP A 105 8.32 3.71 3.92
N TYR A 106 9.44 4.38 3.60
CA TYR A 106 10.76 3.95 4.02
C TYR A 106 10.93 4.08 5.53
N GLY A 107 10.62 5.24 6.11
CA GLY A 107 10.71 5.45 7.56
C GLY A 107 9.77 4.54 8.35
N ALA A 108 8.56 4.30 7.83
CA ALA A 108 7.62 3.35 8.44
C ALA A 108 8.18 1.92 8.42
N GLY A 109 8.75 1.49 7.29
CA GLY A 109 9.43 0.20 7.17
C GLY A 109 10.60 0.07 8.12
N GLU A 110 11.44 1.10 8.23
CA GLU A 110 12.59 1.13 9.13
C GLU A 110 12.17 1.00 10.59
N ALA A 111 11.19 1.78 11.02
CA ALA A 111 10.66 1.70 12.38
C ALA A 111 10.14 0.31 12.71
N MET A 112 9.46 -0.32 11.75
CA MET A 112 8.98 -1.70 11.91
C MET A 112 10.12 -2.70 11.99
N GLY A 113 11.13 -2.61 11.14
CA GLY A 113 12.31 -3.46 11.19
C GLY A 113 13.00 -3.42 12.55
N CYS A 114 13.17 -2.21 13.13
CA CYS A 114 13.69 -2.03 14.48
C CYS A 114 12.78 -2.68 15.54
N ALA A 115 11.46 -2.48 15.47
CA ALA A 115 10.50 -3.02 16.42
C ALA A 115 10.46 -4.55 16.39
N VAL A 116 10.49 -5.13 15.21
CA VAL A 116 10.53 -6.58 14.98
C VAL A 116 11.83 -7.17 15.51
N ALA A 117 12.98 -6.56 15.18
CA ALA A 117 14.29 -7.02 15.64
C ALA A 117 14.40 -7.06 17.17
N ALA A 118 13.82 -6.07 17.85
CA ALA A 118 13.83 -6.00 19.32
C ALA A 118 13.03 -7.12 19.99
N LYS A 119 12.03 -7.69 19.31
CA LYS A 119 11.15 -8.74 19.85
C LYS A 119 11.54 -10.15 19.41
N SER A 120 12.13 -10.29 18.23
CA SER A 120 12.46 -11.61 17.68
C SER A 120 13.60 -12.29 18.43
N ARG A 121 13.42 -13.57 18.68
CA ARG A 121 14.41 -14.48 19.30
C ARG A 121 14.95 -15.54 18.33
N LYS A 122 14.28 -15.73 17.19
CA LYS A 122 14.63 -16.70 16.16
C LYS A 122 14.75 -15.99 14.81
N GLU A 123 14.12 -16.53 13.76
CA GLU A 123 14.16 -15.97 12.44
C GLU A 123 12.94 -15.06 12.16
N ILE A 124 13.18 -14.02 11.40
CA ILE A 124 12.18 -13.04 11.00
C ILE A 124 11.83 -13.30 9.54
N ALA A 125 10.53 -13.35 9.25
CA ALA A 125 10.03 -13.41 7.89
C ALA A 125 9.31 -12.13 7.49
N TYR A 126 9.30 -11.83 6.19
CA TYR A 126 8.62 -10.69 5.62
C TYR A 126 7.78 -11.07 4.40
N ILE A 127 6.51 -10.69 4.42
CA ILE A 127 5.61 -10.84 3.27
C ILE A 127 5.43 -9.45 2.64
N GLY A 128 6.19 -9.22 1.59
CA GLY A 128 6.16 -7.97 0.82
C GLY A 128 5.19 -8.00 -0.34
N VAL A 129 5.20 -6.93 -1.13
CA VAL A 129 4.52 -6.84 -2.44
C VAL A 129 5.55 -6.54 -3.51
N SER A 130 5.13 -6.56 -4.78
CA SER A 130 6.04 -6.30 -5.91
C SER A 130 6.83 -4.99 -5.72
N ARG A 131 8.15 -5.03 -5.87
CA ARG A 131 9.04 -3.85 -5.81
C ARG A 131 8.85 -2.88 -6.99
N GLU A 132 8.00 -3.22 -7.96
CA GLU A 132 7.56 -2.29 -8.99
C GLU A 132 6.70 -1.17 -8.38
N ASP A 133 5.92 -1.48 -7.34
CA ASP A 133 5.37 -0.46 -6.44
C ASP A 133 6.51 0.17 -5.63
N LYS A 134 6.78 1.45 -5.90
CA LYS A 134 7.92 2.15 -5.29
C LYS A 134 7.67 2.55 -3.83
N ALA A 135 6.42 2.68 -3.43
CA ALA A 135 6.02 3.01 -2.06
C ALA A 135 5.88 1.75 -1.19
N ALA A 136 4.77 1.01 -1.34
CA ALA A 136 4.46 -0.13 -0.51
C ALA A 136 5.39 -1.34 -0.74
N GLY A 137 5.92 -1.51 -1.95
CA GLY A 137 6.87 -2.56 -2.29
C GLY A 137 8.30 -2.18 -1.96
N ALA A 138 8.92 -1.32 -2.78
CA ALA A 138 10.35 -1.07 -2.67
C ALA A 138 10.73 -0.29 -1.39
N ALA A 139 10.14 0.89 -1.16
CA ALA A 139 10.57 1.76 -0.06
C ALA A 139 10.29 1.12 1.31
N ARG A 140 9.14 0.50 1.47
CA ARG A 140 8.76 -0.15 2.75
C ARG A 140 9.65 -1.36 3.05
N GLU A 141 9.97 -2.19 2.05
CA GLU A 141 10.91 -3.31 2.21
C GLU A 141 12.33 -2.83 2.51
N ASP A 142 12.83 -1.84 1.76
CA ASP A 142 14.18 -1.31 1.96
C ASP A 142 14.33 -0.71 3.36
N GLY A 143 13.31 0.03 3.82
CA GLY A 143 13.26 0.52 5.20
C GLY A 143 13.26 -0.61 6.22
N PHE A 144 12.43 -1.63 6.03
CA PHE A 144 12.38 -2.78 6.93
C PHE A 144 13.74 -3.49 7.07
N ARG A 145 14.41 -3.74 5.96
CA ARG A 145 15.76 -4.32 5.94
C ARG A 145 16.77 -3.42 6.66
N GLU A 146 16.70 -2.10 6.47
CA GLU A 146 17.58 -1.16 7.17
C GLU A 146 17.32 -1.16 8.68
N GLY A 147 16.06 -1.20 9.12
CA GLY A 147 15.69 -1.29 10.53
C GLY A 147 16.22 -2.56 11.21
N LEU A 148 16.12 -3.71 10.53
CA LEU A 148 16.73 -4.95 10.98
C LEU A 148 18.24 -4.81 11.12
N LYS A 149 18.91 -4.29 10.09
CA LYS A 149 20.36 -4.11 10.06
C LYS A 149 20.86 -3.21 11.17
N ARG A 150 20.20 -2.09 11.44
CA ARG A 150 20.54 -1.18 12.57
C ARG A 150 20.43 -1.87 13.92
N SER A 151 19.59 -2.89 14.01
CA SER A 151 19.38 -3.70 15.22
C SER A 151 20.26 -4.96 15.25
N GLY A 152 21.22 -5.11 14.34
CA GLY A 152 22.14 -6.24 14.27
C GLY A 152 21.50 -7.53 13.75
N LYS A 153 20.35 -7.43 13.05
CA LYS A 153 19.65 -8.55 12.42
C LYS A 153 19.57 -8.37 10.91
N GLU A 154 19.15 -9.40 10.21
CA GLU A 154 18.94 -9.37 8.77
C GLU A 154 17.72 -10.22 8.38
N LEU A 155 17.13 -9.89 7.25
CA LEU A 155 16.13 -10.72 6.59
C LEU A 155 16.87 -11.71 5.69
N LYS A 156 16.94 -12.97 6.12
CA LYS A 156 17.68 -14.03 5.42
C LYS A 156 17.01 -14.44 4.12
N ASP A 157 17.79 -14.98 3.20
CA ASP A 157 17.26 -15.56 1.98
C ASP A 157 16.29 -16.72 2.30
N GLY A 158 15.16 -16.75 1.57
CA GLY A 158 14.10 -17.73 1.79
C GLY A 158 13.09 -17.37 2.88
N TYR A 159 13.31 -16.29 3.64
CA TYR A 159 12.35 -15.77 4.63
C TYR A 159 11.56 -14.57 4.10
N TYR A 160 11.61 -14.34 2.79
CA TYR A 160 10.88 -13.31 2.08
C TYR A 160 9.99 -13.94 1.03
N LYS A 161 8.72 -13.52 1.00
CA LYS A 161 7.76 -13.90 -0.04
C LYS A 161 7.07 -12.64 -0.57
N VAL A 162 6.65 -12.68 -1.83
CA VAL A 162 5.91 -11.60 -2.48
C VAL A 162 4.46 -12.02 -2.64
N ALA A 163 3.55 -11.22 -2.10
CA ALA A 163 2.11 -11.39 -2.20
C ALA A 163 1.49 -10.28 -3.07
N GLU A 164 0.28 -10.53 -3.54
CA GLU A 164 -0.62 -9.50 -4.06
C GLU A 164 -1.31 -8.76 -2.91
N PHE A 165 -1.96 -7.63 -3.21
CA PHE A 165 -2.72 -6.85 -2.21
C PHE A 165 -4.07 -7.51 -1.87
N THR A 166 -4.06 -8.82 -1.52
CA THR A 166 -5.27 -9.59 -1.17
C THR A 166 -5.02 -10.47 0.06
N THR A 167 -6.07 -10.78 0.78
CA THR A 167 -6.04 -11.69 1.93
C THR A 167 -5.65 -13.10 1.49
N GLU A 168 -6.19 -13.55 0.36
CA GLU A 168 -5.94 -14.86 -0.20
C GLU A 168 -4.45 -15.06 -0.52
N SER A 169 -3.81 -14.08 -1.18
CA SER A 169 -2.39 -14.15 -1.47
C SER A 169 -1.54 -14.09 -0.22
N GLY A 170 -1.93 -13.29 0.78
CA GLY A 170 -1.29 -13.28 2.10
C GLY A 170 -1.34 -14.65 2.77
N TYR A 171 -2.51 -15.28 2.77
CA TYR A 171 -2.70 -16.65 3.29
C TYR A 171 -1.80 -17.67 2.58
N GLU A 172 -1.84 -17.71 1.25
CA GLU A 172 -1.06 -18.66 0.46
C GLU A 172 0.45 -18.52 0.71
N LYS A 173 0.97 -17.28 0.69
CA LYS A 173 2.41 -17.02 0.86
C LYS A 173 2.90 -17.30 2.26
N VAL A 174 2.10 -17.09 3.28
CA VAL A 174 2.46 -17.45 4.66
C VAL A 174 2.38 -18.95 4.87
N LEU A 175 1.37 -19.63 4.35
CA LEU A 175 1.27 -21.08 4.46
C LEU A 175 2.44 -21.79 3.73
N GLU A 176 2.81 -21.31 2.53
CA GLU A 176 3.99 -21.75 1.80
C GLU A 176 5.26 -21.58 2.65
N LEU A 177 5.45 -20.40 3.24
CA LEU A 177 6.60 -20.09 4.07
C LEU A 177 6.68 -20.99 5.31
N LEU A 178 5.58 -21.19 6.04
CA LEU A 178 5.52 -22.02 7.25
C LEU A 178 5.79 -23.52 6.95
N ASN A 179 5.43 -23.99 5.77
CA ASN A 179 5.75 -25.36 5.33
C ASN A 179 7.24 -25.54 4.95
N GLU A 180 7.91 -24.47 4.53
CA GLU A 180 9.33 -24.48 4.17
C GLU A 180 10.26 -24.20 5.36
N LYS A 181 9.81 -23.42 6.34
CA LYS A 181 10.61 -22.90 7.46
C LYS A 181 9.90 -23.12 8.79
N HIS A 182 10.59 -23.69 9.76
CA HIS A 182 10.02 -24.06 11.07
C HIS A 182 10.61 -23.26 12.24
N ASP A 183 11.53 -22.32 11.98
CA ASP A 183 12.25 -21.55 12.99
C ASP A 183 11.86 -20.07 13.03
N ILE A 184 10.76 -19.72 12.38
CA ILE A 184 10.21 -18.36 12.35
C ILE A 184 9.48 -18.08 13.67
N ASP A 185 9.77 -16.96 14.29
CA ASP A 185 9.03 -16.45 15.45
C ASP A 185 8.24 -15.16 15.15
N ILE A 186 8.59 -14.45 14.08
CA ILE A 186 7.87 -13.23 13.66
C ILE A 186 7.67 -13.23 12.15
N ILE A 187 6.45 -12.96 11.73
CA ILE A 187 6.10 -12.66 10.34
C ILE A 187 5.64 -11.22 10.27
N SER A 188 6.35 -10.40 9.51
CA SER A 188 5.97 -9.02 9.21
C SER A 188 5.35 -8.94 7.82
N CYS A 189 4.26 -8.20 7.67
CA CYS A 189 3.53 -8.05 6.41
C CYS A 189 3.54 -6.60 5.94
N ALA A 190 3.67 -6.39 4.63
CA ALA A 190 3.70 -5.06 4.04
C ALA A 190 2.39 -4.29 4.19
N THR A 191 1.24 -4.98 4.32
CA THR A 191 -0.08 -4.36 4.46
C THR A 191 -0.99 -5.16 5.39
N ASP A 192 -2.03 -4.48 5.92
CA ASP A 192 -3.04 -5.07 6.79
C ASP A 192 -3.82 -6.20 6.10
N THR A 193 -4.09 -6.03 4.82
CA THR A 193 -4.80 -7.04 4.02
C THR A 193 -4.00 -8.35 3.94
N ILE A 194 -2.68 -8.25 3.72
CA ILE A 194 -1.78 -9.41 3.73
C ILE A 194 -1.71 -10.00 5.14
N ALA A 195 -1.63 -9.15 6.17
CA ALA A 195 -1.57 -9.59 7.56
C ALA A 195 -2.83 -10.35 7.99
N ALA A 196 -4.01 -9.96 7.53
CA ALA A 196 -5.26 -10.70 7.77
C ALA A 196 -5.16 -12.13 7.22
N GLY A 197 -4.67 -12.30 5.98
CA GLY A 197 -4.42 -13.63 5.41
C GLY A 197 -3.34 -14.41 6.16
N ALA A 198 -2.28 -13.72 6.62
CA ALA A 198 -1.23 -14.33 7.42
C ALA A 198 -1.76 -14.92 8.74
N ILE A 199 -2.65 -14.21 9.44
CA ILE A 199 -3.30 -14.71 10.66
C ILE A 199 -4.08 -15.99 10.38
N GLU A 200 -4.88 -16.00 9.32
CA GLU A 200 -5.66 -17.17 8.93
C GLU A 200 -4.75 -18.37 8.57
N ALA A 201 -3.65 -18.13 7.84
CA ALA A 201 -2.66 -19.16 7.51
C ALA A 201 -2.01 -19.76 8.76
N ILE A 202 -1.63 -18.92 9.73
CA ILE A 202 -1.05 -19.38 11.00
C ILE A 202 -2.06 -20.25 11.76
N HIS A 203 -3.31 -19.83 11.87
CA HIS A 203 -4.34 -20.64 12.52
C HIS A 203 -4.56 -21.98 11.83
N THR A 204 -4.56 -22.01 10.50
CA THR A 204 -4.70 -23.25 9.72
C THR A 204 -3.50 -24.16 9.94
N TYR A 205 -2.28 -23.60 9.88
CA TYR A 205 -1.03 -24.36 10.09
C TYR A 205 -0.96 -24.96 11.48
N VAL A 206 -1.25 -24.17 12.53
CA VAL A 206 -1.30 -24.63 13.92
C VAL A 206 -2.36 -25.72 14.10
N GLY A 207 -3.57 -25.51 13.57
CA GLY A 207 -4.65 -26.51 13.64
C GLY A 207 -4.32 -27.83 12.94
N SER A 208 -3.50 -27.80 11.88
CA SER A 208 -3.07 -29.00 11.16
C SER A 208 -1.93 -29.78 11.85
N GLN A 209 -1.20 -29.13 12.74
CA GLN A 209 0.00 -29.66 13.41
C GLN A 209 -0.24 -30.15 14.86
N ILE A 210 -1.50 -30.37 15.30
CA ILE A 210 -1.76 -30.82 16.67
C ILE A 210 -1.05 -32.16 16.94
N PRO A 211 -0.14 -32.35 17.96
CA PRO A 211 -0.05 -31.55 19.17
C PRO A 211 1.35 -30.97 19.48
N LYS A 212 1.41 -29.82 20.10
CA LYS A 212 2.49 -29.26 20.93
C LYS A 212 3.47 -28.28 20.28
N ASN A 213 3.45 -27.06 20.82
CA ASN A 213 4.47 -26.00 20.82
C ASN A 213 4.34 -24.93 19.74
N VAL A 214 3.17 -24.35 19.59
CA VAL A 214 3.01 -23.10 18.83
C VAL A 214 2.58 -21.91 19.72
N GLU A 215 3.07 -21.90 20.97
CA GLU A 215 2.86 -20.76 21.89
C GLU A 215 3.76 -19.55 21.54
N ASP A 216 4.70 -19.69 20.58
CA ASP A 216 5.75 -18.71 20.32
C ASP A 216 5.62 -17.93 18.99
N LEU A 217 4.57 -18.10 18.19
CA LEU A 217 4.40 -17.34 16.94
C LEU A 217 3.73 -15.99 17.21
N SER A 218 4.48 -14.90 17.05
CA SER A 218 3.96 -13.53 17.13
C SER A 218 3.79 -12.96 15.74
N LEU A 219 2.58 -12.53 15.41
CA LEU A 219 2.31 -11.68 14.25
C LEU A 219 2.42 -10.23 14.67
N ILE A 220 3.38 -9.49 14.11
CA ILE A 220 3.45 -8.04 14.25
C ILE A 220 2.82 -7.42 13.02
N HIS A 221 1.68 -6.81 13.25
CA HIS A 221 0.90 -6.12 12.26
C HIS A 221 1.39 -4.67 12.14
N ILE A 222 1.68 -4.22 10.91
CA ILE A 222 1.82 -2.81 10.61
C ILE A 222 0.42 -2.31 10.22
N SER A 223 -0.29 -1.69 11.16
CA SER A 223 -1.34 -0.76 10.76
C SER A 223 -0.67 0.44 10.05
N GLU A 224 -1.37 1.04 9.08
CA GLU A 224 -0.93 2.28 8.43
C GLU A 224 -0.33 3.26 9.44
N PRO A 225 0.72 4.02 9.07
CA PRO A 225 1.39 4.94 9.98
C PRO A 225 0.36 5.78 10.71
N THR A 226 0.43 5.70 12.03
CA THR A 226 -0.46 6.31 12.99
C THR A 226 -0.95 7.68 12.54
N ARG A 227 -2.26 7.89 12.61
CA ARG A 227 -2.95 9.16 12.39
C ARG A 227 -2.11 10.32 12.89
N PRO A 228 -1.95 11.39 12.10
CA PRO A 228 -1.70 12.68 12.70
C PRO A 228 -2.88 12.94 13.68
N GLU A 229 -2.59 13.20 14.94
CA GLU A 229 -3.59 13.75 15.85
C GLU A 229 -4.26 14.94 15.17
N PRO A 230 -5.60 15.08 15.24
CA PRO A 230 -6.26 16.23 14.65
C PRO A 230 -5.65 17.48 15.26
N ILE A 231 -5.06 18.32 14.42
CA ILE A 231 -4.63 19.65 14.82
C ILE A 231 -5.88 20.39 15.24
N SER A 232 -6.00 20.62 16.53
CA SER A 232 -7.04 21.43 17.18
C SER A 232 -6.99 22.88 16.73
#